data_f0001608617f24521a982f968c9efd04
#
_entry.id   f0001608617f24521a982f968c9efd04
#
_cell.length_a   1.000
_cell.length_b   1.000
_cell.length_c   1.000
_cell.angle_alpha   90.00
_cell.angle_beta   90.00
_cell.angle_gamma   90.00
#
_symmetry.space_group_name_H-M   'P 1'
#
loop_
_entity.id
_entity.type
_entity.pdbx_description
1 polymer ?
#
loop_
_entity_poly.entity_id
_entity_poly.type
_entity_poly.pdbx_seq_one_letter_code
_entity_poly.pdbx_strand_id
1 'polypeptide(L)'
;MKRIYNFILLVCLVQLAVAQNRIAEIRENLLGNYSDRVLVVSHRADWRNAPENSLQGIRNCIDMGVDMVEIDLKKTKDGHLVIMHDKTINRTMTGKGNAEDYTLAELKAMRLKNGAGCKTRHQIPTLEEVMLLCKGKIMVNIDKGYDYFQEAYAVLEKTGTIDHCVIKAGLPYERVKAENGDVLDKVIFMPIVNLHKEGAEKIINDYQSHMKPTAYELVFNDDNEEILLSLIHI
;
A
#
# COMPACT_ATOMS: atom_id res chain seq x y z
N MET A 1 -24.29 -35.22 5.48
CA MET A 1 -24.27 -33.79 5.05
C MET A 1 -24.07 -32.82 6.21
N LYS A 2 -24.87 -32.76 7.28
CA LYS A 2 -24.69 -31.82 8.41
C LYS A 2 -23.26 -31.83 9.03
N ARG A 3 -22.65 -33.00 9.21
CA ARG A 3 -21.26 -33.09 9.77
C ARG A 3 -20.20 -32.48 8.86
N ILE A 4 -20.35 -32.60 7.53
CA ILE A 4 -19.43 -32.01 6.56
C ILE A 4 -19.60 -30.50 6.57
N TYR A 5 -20.83 -29.95 6.60
CA TYR A 5 -21.07 -28.51 6.72
C TYR A 5 -20.49 -27.92 8.00
N ASN A 6 -20.66 -28.59 9.14
CA ASN A 6 -20.09 -28.13 10.41
C ASN A 6 -18.55 -28.16 10.39
N PHE A 7 -17.93 -29.14 9.74
CA PHE A 7 -16.48 -29.21 9.59
C PHE A 7 -15.96 -28.08 8.68
N ILE A 8 -16.61 -27.85 7.54
CA ILE A 8 -16.26 -26.73 6.63
C ILE A 8 -16.44 -25.39 7.34
N LEU A 9 -17.53 -25.19 8.05
CA LEU A 9 -17.78 -23.97 8.81
C LEU A 9 -16.71 -23.74 9.88
N LEU A 10 -16.30 -24.78 10.61
CA LEU A 10 -15.25 -24.71 11.62
C LEU A 10 -13.91 -24.35 11.00
N VAL A 11 -13.55 -24.97 9.86
CA VAL A 11 -12.30 -24.65 9.14
C VAL A 11 -12.30 -23.20 8.66
N CYS A 12 -13.41 -22.71 8.11
CA CYS A 12 -13.55 -21.32 7.70
C CYS A 12 -13.41 -20.34 8.89
N LEU A 13 -14.02 -20.66 10.03
CA LEU A 13 -13.92 -19.83 11.24
C LEU A 13 -12.49 -19.78 11.79
N VAL A 14 -11.78 -20.91 11.79
CA VAL A 14 -10.37 -20.98 12.21
C VAL A 14 -9.49 -20.17 11.27
N GLN A 15 -9.68 -20.27 9.94
CA GLN A 15 -8.93 -19.48 8.98
C GLN A 15 -9.17 -17.99 9.12
N LEU A 16 -10.40 -17.56 9.38
CA LEU A 16 -10.74 -16.16 9.66
C LEU A 16 -10.07 -15.65 10.93
N ALA A 17 -10.08 -16.45 11.99
CA ALA A 17 -9.43 -16.10 13.25
C ALA A 17 -7.91 -15.97 13.10
N VAL A 18 -7.26 -16.88 12.35
CA VAL A 18 -5.81 -16.83 12.07
C VAL A 18 -5.47 -15.61 11.21
N ALA A 19 -6.29 -15.30 10.21
CA ALA A 19 -6.08 -14.13 9.35
C ALA A 19 -6.23 -12.81 10.12
N GLN A 20 -7.23 -12.69 10.99
CA GLN A 20 -7.40 -11.51 11.86
C GLN A 20 -6.22 -11.37 12.83
N ASN A 21 -5.68 -12.47 13.33
CA ASN A 21 -4.52 -12.46 14.21
C ASN A 21 -3.27 -11.93 13.48
N ARG A 22 -3.06 -12.31 12.19
CA ARG A 22 -1.90 -11.86 11.40
C ARG A 22 -1.89 -10.34 11.20
N ILE A 23 -3.01 -9.73 10.82
CA ILE A 23 -3.10 -8.27 10.67
C ILE A 23 -2.94 -7.57 12.01
N ALA A 24 -3.56 -8.11 13.07
CA ALA A 24 -3.42 -7.55 14.42
C ALA A 24 -1.95 -7.55 14.86
N GLU A 25 -1.22 -8.66 14.64
CA GLU A 25 0.21 -8.79 14.95
C GLU A 25 1.05 -7.76 14.17
N ILE A 26 0.86 -7.62 12.85
CA ILE A 26 1.61 -6.66 12.04
C ILE A 26 1.30 -5.22 12.49
N ARG A 27 0.04 -4.92 12.77
CA ARG A 27 -0.37 -3.60 13.28
C ARG A 27 0.20 -3.30 14.66
N GLU A 28 0.20 -4.25 15.56
CA GLU A 28 0.79 -4.10 16.89
C GLU A 28 2.30 -3.77 16.78
N ASN A 29 3.01 -4.45 15.89
CA ASN A 29 4.41 -4.15 15.60
C ASN A 29 4.60 -2.79 14.92
N LEU A 30 3.69 -2.38 14.01
CA LEU A 30 3.74 -1.09 13.34
C LEU A 30 3.39 0.07 14.28
N LEU A 31 2.36 -0.11 15.13
CA LEU A 31 1.82 0.93 16.01
C LEU A 31 2.47 0.94 17.39
N GLY A 32 3.21 -0.10 17.75
CA GLY A 32 3.89 -0.23 19.02
C GLY A 32 5.18 0.59 19.09
N ASN A 33 5.45 1.18 20.25
CA ASN A 33 6.66 2.00 20.47
C ASN A 33 7.95 1.19 20.59
N TYR A 34 7.86 -0.13 20.72
CA TYR A 34 9.02 -1.02 20.85
C TYR A 34 8.72 -2.34 20.16
N SER A 35 9.36 -2.57 19.05
CA SER A 35 9.34 -3.84 18.36
C SER A 35 10.76 -4.34 18.16
N ASP A 36 11.07 -5.53 18.66
CA ASP A 36 12.32 -6.23 18.36
C ASP A 36 12.31 -6.82 16.94
N ARG A 37 11.22 -6.58 16.19
CA ARG A 37 10.99 -7.13 14.87
C ARG A 37 11.02 -6.06 13.81
N VAL A 38 11.81 -6.28 12.77
CA VAL A 38 11.77 -5.48 11.54
C VAL A 38 10.60 -5.95 10.68
N LEU A 39 9.72 -5.02 10.28
CA LEU A 39 8.66 -5.28 9.30
C LEU A 39 9.23 -5.25 7.89
N VAL A 40 8.92 -6.29 7.12
CA VAL A 40 9.39 -6.43 5.73
C VAL A 40 8.33 -5.87 4.79
N VAL A 41 8.72 -4.85 4.00
CA VAL A 41 7.86 -4.24 2.97
C VAL A 41 8.36 -4.63 1.58
N SER A 42 7.51 -5.27 0.78
CA SER A 42 7.85 -5.66 -0.59
C SER A 42 7.42 -4.58 -1.58
N HIS A 43 8.40 -3.88 -2.16
CA HIS A 43 8.21 -2.81 -3.14
C HIS A 43 7.62 -3.35 -4.45
N ARG A 44 6.42 -2.89 -4.83
CA ARG A 44 5.63 -3.35 -5.99
C ARG A 44 5.35 -4.85 -5.97
N ALA A 45 5.23 -5.41 -4.76
CA ALA A 45 5.07 -6.84 -4.50
C ALA A 45 6.25 -7.69 -5.05
N ASP A 46 6.07 -9.01 -5.29
CA ASP A 46 7.12 -9.90 -5.81
C ASP A 46 7.32 -9.71 -7.33
N TRP A 47 7.94 -8.60 -7.71
CA TRP A 47 8.19 -8.26 -9.11
C TRP A 47 9.27 -9.13 -9.78
N ARG A 48 10.00 -9.95 -9.03
CA ARG A 48 11.02 -10.86 -9.57
C ARG A 48 10.39 -12.12 -10.17
N ASN A 49 9.34 -12.66 -9.55
CA ASN A 49 8.72 -13.92 -9.95
C ASN A 49 7.34 -13.69 -10.64
N ALA A 50 6.81 -12.48 -10.58
CA ALA A 50 5.55 -12.07 -11.21
C ALA A 50 5.67 -10.66 -11.81
N PRO A 51 4.73 -10.18 -12.63
CA PRO A 51 4.70 -8.77 -12.98
C PRO A 51 4.59 -7.88 -11.74
N GLU A 52 5.33 -6.75 -11.73
CA GLU A 52 5.20 -5.76 -10.67
C GLU A 52 3.74 -5.31 -10.51
N ASN A 53 3.34 -4.97 -9.29
CA ASN A 53 1.99 -4.47 -9.02
C ASN A 53 0.86 -5.44 -9.48
N SER A 54 1.11 -6.75 -9.49
CA SER A 54 0.12 -7.75 -9.91
C SER A 54 -0.46 -8.52 -8.72
N LEU A 55 -1.70 -9.03 -8.89
CA LEU A 55 -2.29 -9.93 -7.88
C LEU A 55 -1.43 -11.19 -7.63
N GLN A 56 -0.70 -11.68 -8.65
CA GLN A 56 0.18 -12.82 -8.46
C GLN A 56 1.39 -12.47 -7.60
N GLY A 57 2.01 -11.30 -7.83
CA GLY A 57 3.11 -10.83 -6.98
C GLY A 57 2.69 -10.65 -5.53
N ILE A 58 1.46 -10.15 -5.30
CA ILE A 58 0.89 -10.00 -3.95
C ILE A 58 0.64 -11.37 -3.31
N ARG A 59 0.09 -12.35 -4.05
CA ARG A 59 -0.06 -13.73 -3.54
C ARG A 59 1.27 -14.33 -3.11
N ASN A 60 2.30 -14.17 -3.94
CA ASN A 60 3.64 -14.66 -3.60
C ASN A 60 4.15 -14.02 -2.29
N CYS A 61 3.94 -12.71 -2.08
CA CYS A 61 4.30 -12.04 -0.83
C CYS A 61 3.53 -12.59 0.38
N ILE A 62 2.23 -12.85 0.22
CA ILE A 62 1.41 -13.49 1.27
C ILE A 62 1.96 -14.88 1.61
N ASP A 63 2.27 -15.69 0.59
CA ASP A 63 2.77 -17.07 0.76
C ASP A 63 4.17 -17.09 1.40
N MET A 64 5.00 -16.06 1.13
CA MET A 64 6.32 -15.88 1.76
C MET A 64 6.25 -15.32 3.19
N GLY A 65 5.07 -14.90 3.66
CA GLY A 65 4.91 -14.32 5.00
C GLY A 65 5.45 -12.89 5.12
N VAL A 66 5.53 -12.13 4.02
CA VAL A 66 5.87 -10.70 4.02
C VAL A 66 4.83 -9.93 4.83
N ASP A 67 5.24 -8.90 5.55
CA ASP A 67 4.36 -8.14 6.44
C ASP A 67 3.51 -7.12 5.70
N MET A 68 4.08 -6.47 4.68
CA MET A 68 3.43 -5.42 3.92
C MET A 68 3.86 -5.46 2.45
N VAL A 69 2.92 -5.22 1.54
CA VAL A 69 3.24 -4.92 0.14
C VAL A 69 3.08 -3.41 -0.10
N GLU A 70 4.01 -2.84 -0.84
CA GLU A 70 3.83 -1.50 -1.38
C GLU A 70 3.27 -1.60 -2.79
N ILE A 71 2.33 -0.73 -3.13
CA ILE A 71 1.66 -0.64 -4.42
C ILE A 71 1.46 0.82 -4.84
N ASP A 72 1.39 1.05 -6.15
CA ASP A 72 1.23 2.40 -6.72
C ASP A 72 -0.16 2.59 -7.34
N LEU A 73 -0.80 3.73 -7.09
CA LEU A 73 -2.11 4.05 -7.65
C LEU A 73 -2.03 4.90 -8.92
N LYS A 74 -2.96 4.61 -9.83
CA LYS A 74 -3.37 5.45 -10.96
C LYS A 74 -4.89 5.41 -11.08
N LYS A 75 -5.46 6.44 -11.71
CA LYS A 75 -6.89 6.51 -12.01
C LYS A 75 -7.13 6.37 -13.52
N THR A 76 -8.06 5.52 -13.90
CA THR A 76 -8.47 5.33 -15.28
C THR A 76 -9.35 6.49 -15.76
N LYS A 77 -9.56 6.60 -17.08
CA LYS A 77 -10.44 7.59 -17.70
C LYS A 77 -11.88 7.56 -17.15
N ASP A 78 -12.37 6.37 -16.80
CA ASP A 78 -13.70 6.14 -16.24
C ASP A 78 -13.72 6.07 -14.70
N GLY A 79 -12.64 6.56 -14.02
CA GLY A 79 -12.60 6.82 -12.59
C GLY A 79 -12.24 5.66 -11.69
N HIS A 80 -11.82 4.51 -12.24
CA HIS A 80 -11.38 3.37 -11.43
C HIS A 80 -9.93 3.52 -10.97
N LEU A 81 -9.64 3.18 -9.70
CA LEU A 81 -8.28 3.10 -9.21
C LEU A 81 -7.65 1.75 -9.60
N VAL A 82 -6.53 1.81 -10.31
CA VAL A 82 -5.74 0.67 -10.78
C VAL A 82 -4.32 0.73 -10.24
N ILE A 83 -3.64 -0.42 -10.19
CA ILE A 83 -2.32 -0.51 -9.59
C ILE A 83 -1.26 -0.44 -10.69
N MET A 84 -0.54 0.69 -10.71
CA MET A 84 0.52 0.96 -11.69
C MET A 84 1.45 2.09 -11.24
N HIS A 85 2.74 1.88 -11.38
CA HIS A 85 3.75 2.87 -11.01
C HIS A 85 3.90 4.00 -12.05
N ASP A 86 4.16 3.64 -13.30
CA ASP A 86 4.53 4.58 -14.35
C ASP A 86 3.32 5.42 -14.80
N LYS A 87 3.57 6.62 -15.32
CA LYS A 87 2.54 7.41 -15.99
C LYS A 87 2.01 6.68 -17.23
N THR A 88 2.90 6.01 -17.96
CA THR A 88 2.55 5.28 -19.19
C THR A 88 2.52 3.77 -18.96
N ILE A 89 1.67 3.07 -19.69
CA ILE A 89 1.55 1.61 -19.67
C ILE A 89 2.65 0.89 -20.48
N ASN A 90 3.53 1.62 -21.14
CA ASN A 90 4.46 1.11 -22.17
C ASN A 90 5.41 0.02 -21.65
N ARG A 91 5.97 0.20 -20.44
CA ARG A 91 6.94 -0.72 -19.85
C ARG A 91 6.27 -1.98 -19.32
N THR A 92 5.16 -1.79 -18.60
CA THR A 92 4.54 -2.85 -17.78
C THR A 92 3.36 -3.55 -18.43
N MET A 93 2.84 -3.04 -19.57
CA MET A 93 1.69 -3.64 -20.25
C MET A 93 1.92 -3.80 -21.77
N THR A 94 1.04 -4.54 -22.41
CA THR A 94 1.10 -4.80 -23.87
C THR A 94 0.58 -3.65 -24.74
N GLY A 95 0.05 -2.57 -24.11
CA GLY A 95 -0.37 -1.33 -24.78
C GLY A 95 0.69 -0.24 -24.77
N LYS A 96 0.31 0.98 -25.18
CA LYS A 96 1.12 2.21 -25.16
C LYS A 96 0.25 3.39 -24.76
N GLY A 97 0.83 4.46 -24.22
CA GLY A 97 0.12 5.68 -23.80
C GLY A 97 -0.03 5.78 -22.27
N ASN A 98 -0.79 6.75 -21.79
CA ASN A 98 -0.99 6.95 -20.34
C ASN A 98 -2.12 6.05 -19.83
N ALA A 99 -2.02 5.59 -18.59
CA ALA A 99 -3.07 4.78 -17.96
C ALA A 99 -4.41 5.54 -17.87
N GLU A 100 -4.35 6.84 -17.64
CA GLU A 100 -5.50 7.74 -17.49
C GLU A 100 -6.29 8.00 -18.80
N ASP A 101 -5.71 7.65 -19.96
CA ASP A 101 -6.38 7.78 -21.27
C ASP A 101 -7.30 6.60 -21.59
N TYR A 102 -7.22 5.52 -20.78
CA TYR A 102 -7.96 4.27 -20.98
C TYR A 102 -9.05 4.07 -19.93
N THR A 103 -10.14 3.45 -20.32
CA THR A 103 -11.13 2.88 -19.41
C THR A 103 -10.58 1.63 -18.73
N LEU A 104 -11.17 1.23 -17.60
CA LEU A 104 -10.82 -0.02 -16.94
C LEU A 104 -10.97 -1.23 -17.90
N ALA A 105 -12.03 -1.28 -18.68
CA ALA A 105 -12.28 -2.37 -19.61
C ALA A 105 -11.17 -2.50 -20.67
N GLU A 106 -10.71 -1.38 -21.22
CA GLU A 106 -9.60 -1.35 -22.18
C GLU A 106 -8.28 -1.81 -21.54
N LEU A 107 -7.96 -1.34 -20.31
CA LEU A 107 -6.77 -1.80 -19.59
C LEU A 107 -6.85 -3.30 -19.24
N LYS A 108 -8.02 -3.81 -18.85
CA LYS A 108 -8.22 -5.24 -18.56
C LYS A 108 -8.11 -6.13 -19.81
N ALA A 109 -8.38 -5.60 -21.00
CA ALA A 109 -8.17 -6.32 -22.27
C ALA A 109 -6.68 -6.56 -22.58
N MET A 110 -5.80 -5.70 -22.07
CA MET A 110 -4.35 -5.84 -22.19
C MET A 110 -3.78 -6.83 -21.17
N ARG A 111 -2.47 -7.08 -21.26
CA ARG A 111 -1.76 -7.98 -20.35
C ARG A 111 -0.56 -7.28 -19.73
N LEU A 112 -0.27 -7.62 -18.48
CA LEU A 112 0.97 -7.23 -17.82
C LEU A 112 2.16 -7.96 -18.45
N LYS A 113 3.30 -7.27 -18.45
CA LYS A 113 4.61 -7.84 -18.78
C LYS A 113 5.39 -8.12 -17.49
N ASN A 114 6.23 -9.12 -17.50
CA ASN A 114 7.19 -9.38 -16.44
C ASN A 114 8.39 -8.42 -16.51
N GLY A 115 9.31 -8.51 -15.55
CA GLY A 115 10.52 -7.68 -15.50
C GLY A 115 11.44 -7.79 -16.72
N ALA A 116 11.34 -8.88 -17.49
CA ALA A 116 12.07 -9.08 -18.76
C ALA A 116 11.31 -8.50 -19.98
N GLY A 117 10.16 -7.82 -19.78
CA GLY A 117 9.34 -7.25 -20.85
C GLY A 117 8.46 -8.28 -21.60
N CYS A 118 8.43 -9.54 -21.16
CA CYS A 118 7.63 -10.57 -21.79
C CYS A 118 6.16 -10.48 -21.35
N LYS A 119 5.25 -10.62 -22.32
CA LYS A 119 3.79 -10.68 -22.08
C LYS A 119 3.46 -11.89 -21.19
N THR A 120 2.63 -11.65 -20.19
CA THR A 120 2.11 -12.70 -19.30
C THR A 120 0.60 -12.89 -19.48
N ARG A 121 -0.01 -13.80 -18.70
CA ARG A 121 -1.47 -13.97 -18.63
C ARG A 121 -2.16 -12.98 -17.70
N HIS A 122 -1.41 -12.24 -16.88
CA HIS A 122 -1.93 -11.38 -15.84
C HIS A 122 -2.48 -10.07 -16.39
N GLN A 123 -3.51 -9.55 -15.73
CA GLN A 123 -4.15 -8.27 -16.03
C GLN A 123 -3.79 -7.26 -14.94
N ILE A 124 -3.92 -5.98 -15.25
CA ILE A 124 -3.78 -4.91 -14.26
C ILE A 124 -4.87 -5.06 -13.19
N PRO A 125 -4.54 -5.05 -11.90
CA PRO A 125 -5.55 -5.11 -10.85
C PRO A 125 -6.14 -3.73 -10.54
N THR A 126 -7.36 -3.70 -10.04
CA THR A 126 -7.93 -2.55 -9.34
C THR A 126 -7.49 -2.53 -7.89
N LEU A 127 -7.60 -1.36 -7.22
CA LEU A 127 -7.39 -1.26 -5.78
C LEU A 127 -8.35 -2.19 -5.03
N GLU A 128 -9.61 -2.26 -5.44
CA GLU A 128 -10.62 -3.14 -4.80
C GLU A 128 -10.19 -4.62 -4.86
N GLU A 129 -9.73 -5.10 -6.02
CA GLU A 129 -9.24 -6.48 -6.17
C GLU A 129 -8.03 -6.77 -5.27
N VAL A 130 -7.11 -5.79 -5.15
CA VAL A 130 -5.95 -5.91 -4.26
C VAL A 130 -6.39 -5.95 -2.80
N MET A 131 -7.25 -5.04 -2.38
CA MET A 131 -7.67 -4.96 -0.97
C MET A 131 -8.46 -6.20 -0.53
N LEU A 132 -9.31 -6.73 -1.39
CA LEU A 132 -10.00 -8.01 -1.14
C LEU A 132 -9.03 -9.19 -1.04
N LEU A 133 -7.97 -9.22 -1.85
CA LEU A 133 -6.92 -10.25 -1.77
C LEU A 133 -6.12 -10.16 -0.47
N CYS A 134 -5.75 -8.93 -0.06
CA CYS A 134 -4.92 -8.66 1.11
C CYS A 134 -5.66 -8.80 2.43
N LYS A 135 -6.99 -8.71 2.43
CA LYS A 135 -7.83 -8.70 3.62
C LYS A 135 -7.51 -9.84 4.57
N GLY A 136 -7.12 -9.49 5.80
CA GLY A 136 -6.73 -10.41 6.87
C GLY A 136 -5.38 -11.11 6.70
N LYS A 137 -4.60 -10.81 5.64
CA LYS A 137 -3.39 -11.59 5.31
C LYS A 137 -2.11 -10.77 5.32
N ILE A 138 -2.13 -9.56 4.80
CA ILE A 138 -0.96 -8.70 4.60
C ILE A 138 -1.38 -7.24 4.61
N MET A 139 -0.56 -6.35 5.15
CA MET A 139 -0.79 -4.92 5.07
C MET A 139 -0.40 -4.35 3.70
N VAL A 140 -0.92 -3.17 3.38
CA VAL A 140 -0.69 -2.49 2.10
C VAL A 140 -0.20 -1.06 2.34
N ASN A 141 0.97 -0.72 1.81
CA ASN A 141 1.46 0.65 1.70
C ASN A 141 1.06 1.20 0.33
N ILE A 142 0.20 2.21 0.32
CA ILE A 142 -0.37 2.77 -0.91
C ILE A 142 0.42 4.01 -1.31
N ASP A 143 1.35 3.84 -2.27
CA ASP A 143 2.06 4.96 -2.89
C ASP A 143 1.14 5.71 -3.87
N LYS A 144 1.31 7.04 -3.95
CA LYS A 144 0.42 7.94 -4.72
C LYS A 144 -1.05 7.87 -4.29
N GLY A 145 -1.33 7.22 -3.16
CA GLY A 145 -2.68 7.14 -2.59
C GLY A 145 -3.23 8.50 -2.21
N TYR A 146 -2.35 9.43 -1.86
CA TYR A 146 -2.75 10.79 -1.52
C TYR A 146 -3.37 11.56 -2.71
N ASP A 147 -2.89 11.33 -3.92
CA ASP A 147 -3.42 11.97 -5.14
C ASP A 147 -4.89 11.60 -5.40
N TYR A 148 -5.37 10.51 -4.79
CA TYR A 148 -6.72 9.96 -4.91
C TYR A 148 -7.29 9.59 -3.54
N PHE A 149 -7.02 10.41 -2.50
CA PHE A 149 -7.24 10.04 -1.09
C PHE A 149 -8.70 9.64 -0.82
N GLN A 150 -9.66 10.45 -1.24
CA GLN A 150 -11.08 10.21 -0.98
C GLN A 150 -11.59 8.97 -1.72
N GLU A 151 -11.18 8.78 -2.98
CA GLU A 151 -11.55 7.60 -3.76
C GLU A 151 -10.90 6.33 -3.19
N ALA A 152 -9.63 6.41 -2.78
CA ALA A 152 -8.95 5.30 -2.11
C ALA A 152 -9.63 4.95 -0.80
N TYR A 153 -9.93 5.95 0.04
CA TYR A 153 -10.65 5.76 1.30
C TYR A 153 -12.02 5.07 1.08
N ALA A 154 -12.79 5.50 0.08
CA ALA A 154 -14.07 4.88 -0.24
C ALA A 154 -13.93 3.38 -0.63
N VAL A 155 -12.86 3.00 -1.35
CA VAL A 155 -12.56 1.60 -1.64
C VAL A 155 -12.19 0.83 -0.36
N LEU A 156 -11.36 1.41 0.51
CA LEU A 156 -10.97 0.78 1.78
C LEU A 156 -12.17 0.57 2.70
N GLU A 157 -13.07 1.54 2.78
CA GLU A 157 -14.32 1.44 3.54
C GLU A 157 -15.24 0.35 2.98
N LYS A 158 -15.47 0.36 1.67
CA LYS A 158 -16.27 -0.66 0.96
C LYS A 158 -15.74 -2.08 1.18
N THR A 159 -14.43 -2.27 1.17
CA THR A 159 -13.80 -3.59 1.36
C THR A 159 -13.63 -3.97 2.84
N GLY A 160 -13.82 -3.02 3.76
CA GLY A 160 -13.57 -3.19 5.19
C GLY A 160 -12.09 -3.47 5.47
N THR A 161 -11.21 -2.64 4.91
CA THR A 161 -9.74 -2.78 4.98
C THR A 161 -9.02 -1.47 5.32
N ILE A 162 -9.72 -0.50 5.90
CA ILE A 162 -9.13 0.78 6.31
C ILE A 162 -7.92 0.55 7.21
N ASP A 163 -8.03 -0.39 8.13
CA ASP A 163 -6.99 -0.75 9.10
C ASP A 163 -5.88 -1.65 8.54
N HIS A 164 -5.93 -2.02 7.26
CA HIS A 164 -4.91 -2.81 6.57
C HIS A 164 -3.92 -1.94 5.76
N CYS A 165 -4.14 -0.62 5.73
CA CYS A 165 -3.43 0.24 4.82
C CYS A 165 -2.66 1.35 5.51
N VAL A 166 -1.54 1.70 4.89
CA VAL A 166 -0.80 2.93 5.12
C VAL A 166 -0.96 3.80 3.88
N ILE A 167 -1.39 5.06 4.05
CA ILE A 167 -1.41 6.07 2.99
C ILE A 167 -0.32 7.08 3.29
N LYS A 168 0.44 7.50 2.27
CA LYS A 168 1.60 8.36 2.45
C LYS A 168 1.58 9.59 1.56
N ALA A 169 2.19 10.69 2.03
CA ALA A 169 2.42 11.90 1.24
C ALA A 169 3.63 12.69 1.73
N GLY A 170 4.31 13.36 0.81
CA GLY A 170 5.42 14.30 1.09
C GLY A 170 4.93 15.75 1.17
N LEU A 171 3.91 16.03 1.98
CA LEU A 171 3.28 17.34 2.12
C LEU A 171 3.33 17.83 3.56
N PRO A 172 3.30 19.16 3.82
CA PRO A 172 3.19 19.70 5.18
C PRO A 172 1.87 19.28 5.86
N TYR A 173 1.92 19.08 7.18
CA TYR A 173 0.76 18.67 7.97
C TYR A 173 -0.49 19.54 7.72
N GLU A 174 -0.34 20.86 7.76
CA GLU A 174 -1.46 21.79 7.60
C GLU A 174 -2.21 21.58 6.28
N ARG A 175 -1.47 21.29 5.20
CA ARG A 175 -2.07 21.01 3.90
C ARG A 175 -2.83 19.66 3.92
N VAL A 176 -2.22 18.63 4.46
CA VAL A 176 -2.86 17.30 4.59
C VAL A 176 -4.13 17.40 5.43
N LYS A 177 -4.07 18.14 6.54
CA LYS A 177 -5.21 18.37 7.42
C LYS A 177 -6.32 19.16 6.75
N ALA A 178 -5.98 20.21 5.99
CA ALA A 178 -6.96 21.02 5.27
C ALA A 178 -7.68 20.26 4.15
N GLU A 179 -6.96 19.39 3.43
CA GLU A 179 -7.50 18.64 2.29
C GLU A 179 -8.28 17.38 2.70
N ASN A 180 -7.87 16.69 3.78
CA ASN A 180 -8.38 15.36 4.13
C ASN A 180 -8.64 15.17 5.64
N GLY A 181 -8.78 16.25 6.41
CA GLY A 181 -8.90 16.17 7.87
C GLY A 181 -10.10 15.40 8.41
N ASP A 182 -11.13 15.23 7.62
CA ASP A 182 -12.35 14.47 7.94
C ASP A 182 -12.13 12.94 8.00
N VAL A 183 -11.14 12.45 7.26
CA VAL A 183 -10.79 11.03 7.17
C VAL A 183 -9.36 10.70 7.60
N LEU A 184 -8.53 11.73 7.80
CA LEU A 184 -7.11 11.55 8.14
C LEU A 184 -6.92 10.75 9.44
N ASP A 185 -7.76 10.97 10.44
CA ASP A 185 -7.68 10.29 11.74
C ASP A 185 -8.22 8.83 11.68
N LYS A 186 -8.79 8.41 10.56
CA LYS A 186 -9.33 7.06 10.35
C LYS A 186 -8.36 6.11 9.67
N VAL A 187 -7.26 6.63 9.10
CA VAL A 187 -6.26 5.86 8.36
C VAL A 187 -4.90 5.90 9.06
N ILE A 188 -4.04 4.95 8.77
CA ILE A 188 -2.61 5.05 9.14
C ILE A 188 -1.96 5.93 8.08
N PHE A 189 -1.60 7.16 8.47
CA PHE A 189 -0.94 8.10 7.58
C PHE A 189 0.57 8.14 7.88
N MET A 190 1.39 8.04 6.83
CA MET A 190 2.83 8.05 6.91
C MET A 190 3.40 9.24 6.14
N PRO A 191 3.93 10.26 6.82
CA PRO A 191 4.61 11.37 6.14
C PRO A 191 5.88 10.89 5.41
N ILE A 192 6.07 11.36 4.17
CA ILE A 192 7.34 11.21 3.45
C ILE A 192 8.16 12.48 3.68
N VAL A 193 9.34 12.33 4.26
CA VAL A 193 10.24 13.44 4.56
C VAL A 193 11.55 13.27 3.81
N ASN A 194 11.88 14.25 2.98
CA ASN A 194 13.12 14.25 2.23
C ASN A 194 14.19 15.03 3.02
N LEU A 195 15.10 14.31 3.66
CA LEU A 195 16.14 14.87 4.52
C LEU A 195 17.18 15.72 3.78
N HIS A 196 17.21 15.65 2.42
CA HIS A 196 18.05 16.55 1.63
C HIS A 196 17.48 17.96 1.51
N LYS A 197 16.20 18.16 1.84
CA LYS A 197 15.53 19.44 1.69
C LYS A 197 15.61 20.25 2.97
N GLU A 198 15.85 21.54 2.80
CA GLU A 198 15.76 22.50 3.89
C GLU A 198 14.37 22.42 4.55
N GLY A 199 14.32 22.46 5.87
CA GLY A 199 13.08 22.37 6.65
C GLY A 199 12.55 20.96 6.91
N ALA A 200 13.30 19.90 6.59
CA ALA A 200 12.90 18.51 6.88
C ALA A 200 12.58 18.28 8.37
N GLU A 201 13.43 18.75 9.28
CA GLU A 201 13.20 18.65 10.73
C GLU A 201 11.92 19.39 11.17
N LYS A 202 11.65 20.55 10.57
CA LYS A 202 10.41 21.29 10.85
C LYS A 202 9.18 20.48 10.47
N ILE A 203 9.20 19.81 9.31
CA ILE A 203 8.09 18.95 8.88
C ILE A 203 7.87 17.82 9.88
N ILE A 204 8.94 17.17 10.35
CA ILE A 204 8.85 16.10 11.35
C ILE A 204 8.23 16.64 12.65
N ASN A 205 8.75 17.77 13.16
CA ASN A 205 8.27 18.40 14.38
C ASN A 205 6.80 18.83 14.28
N ASP A 206 6.38 19.35 13.12
CA ASP A 206 4.97 19.72 12.88
C ASP A 206 4.07 18.48 12.94
N TYR A 207 4.43 17.38 12.29
CA TYR A 207 3.68 16.13 12.38
C TYR A 207 3.68 15.54 13.79
N GLN A 208 4.82 15.53 14.48
CA GLN A 208 4.91 15.03 15.86
C GLN A 208 4.05 15.82 16.81
N SER A 209 3.97 17.13 16.66
CA SER A 209 3.17 17.98 17.56
C SER A 209 1.67 17.82 17.37
N HIS A 210 1.19 17.49 16.19
CA HIS A 210 -0.23 17.52 15.85
C HIS A 210 -0.85 16.12 15.67
N MET A 211 -0.12 15.16 15.15
CA MET A 211 -0.65 13.87 14.74
C MET A 211 0.06 12.66 15.36
N LYS A 212 1.34 12.81 15.71
CA LYS A 212 2.22 11.73 16.18
C LYS A 212 2.16 10.51 15.26
N PRO A 213 2.61 10.64 14.00
CA PRO A 213 2.57 9.53 13.06
C PRO A 213 3.34 8.33 13.60
N THR A 214 2.81 7.15 13.36
CA THR A 214 3.44 5.88 13.78
C THR A 214 4.73 5.58 13.04
N ALA A 215 4.83 6.03 11.79
CA ALA A 215 5.97 5.80 10.92
C ALA A 215 6.20 6.99 9.99
N TYR A 216 7.44 7.13 9.55
CA TYR A 216 7.87 8.07 8.51
C TYR A 216 8.57 7.30 7.40
N GLU A 217 8.37 7.73 6.16
CA GLU A 217 9.25 7.37 5.06
C GLU A 217 10.32 8.45 4.93
N LEU A 218 11.57 8.11 5.25
CA LEU A 218 12.69 9.03 5.20
C LEU A 218 13.50 8.82 3.92
N VAL A 219 13.63 9.86 3.10
CA VAL A 219 14.47 9.86 1.91
C VAL A 219 15.79 10.56 2.27
N PHE A 220 16.86 9.81 2.30
CA PHE A 220 18.18 10.26 2.73
C PHE A 220 19.30 9.82 1.77
N ASN A 221 20.48 10.35 1.96
CA ASN A 221 21.75 9.93 1.33
C ASN A 221 22.86 9.98 2.38
N ASP A 222 24.08 9.66 1.99
CA ASP A 222 25.23 9.63 2.88
C ASP A 222 25.50 11.00 3.57
N ASP A 223 25.16 12.12 2.90
CA ASP A 223 25.34 13.47 3.46
C ASP A 223 24.38 13.80 4.62
N ASN A 224 23.34 12.99 4.82
CA ASN A 224 22.29 13.22 5.83
C ASN A 224 22.27 12.13 6.93
N GLU A 225 23.30 11.31 7.04
CA GLU A 225 23.36 10.20 8.00
C GLU A 225 23.22 10.69 9.45
N GLU A 226 23.83 11.83 9.80
CA GLU A 226 23.73 12.41 11.15
C GLU A 226 22.27 12.76 11.50
N ILE A 227 21.52 13.33 10.56
CA ILE A 227 20.10 13.66 10.76
C ILE A 227 19.30 12.37 10.94
N LEU A 228 19.55 11.37 10.09
CA LEU A 228 18.88 10.06 10.19
C LEU A 228 19.13 9.42 11.57
N LEU A 229 20.37 9.40 12.04
CA LEU A 229 20.72 8.84 13.34
C LEU A 229 20.09 9.62 14.50
N SER A 230 19.94 10.94 14.39
CA SER A 230 19.25 11.75 15.41
C SER A 230 17.75 11.42 15.53
N LEU A 231 17.12 10.97 14.44
CA LEU A 231 15.70 10.63 14.38
C LEU A 231 15.38 9.21 14.91
N ILE A 232 16.37 8.33 14.99
CA ILE A 232 16.19 6.96 15.51
C ILE A 232 15.86 6.97 17.03
N HIS A 233 16.10 8.08 17.70
CA HIS A 233 15.90 8.24 19.15
C HIS A 233 14.65 9.09 19.50
N ILE A 234 13.82 9.45 18.54
CA ILE A 234 12.55 10.14 18.74
C ILE A 234 11.40 9.13 18.82
#